data_a0c03d17cf94bb987be45af7ade6885b
#
_entry.id   a0c03d17cf94bb987be45af7ade6885b
#
_cell.length_a   1.000
_cell.length_b   1.000
_cell.length_c   1.000
_cell.angle_alpha   90.00
_cell.angle_beta   90.00
_cell.angle_gamma   90.00
#
_symmetry.space_group_name_H-M   'P 1'
#
loop_
_entity.id
_entity.type
_entity.pdbx_description
1 polymer ?
#
loop_
_entity_poly.entity_id
_entity_poly.type
_entity_poly.pdbx_seq_one_letter_code
_entity_poly.pdbx_strand_id
1 'polypeptide(L)'
;MARRGHTFFEVKRPVFAGAGPQPGSGGQFSLIEGDPLFELQRAAHLAGGRHRVLPRALTLALIGYLPPLVLALFFGAAPSALVPLHTRFLIAIPILLWAEGFVDSRVQSAVASFTDRGLVKPADLPRFRSIVTDAEQLHHSVRMAVAIVAVAFGLSGLGGLVGRAPRLTTSAIEWWVAFLSLPLFRIVLLQWVWRWALWALLMARTSLLDLELQPAHPDLAGGLGFLEQAAISFLSLQVAVGAVVAGRLAVKLQPVWQELTGFTLITAVVVLGPLALFTRALVRAKRGGELTYGELASRHDRLFAQRWFGGRSLEPLGDPSFSSLADLGTGYGSICRMRPLPIGRLSLILLLAVCLAPAVPALLAGVPLNDMLVRVVKNVLL
;
A
#
# COMPACT_ATOMS: atom_id res chain seq x y z
N MET A 1 46.93 -39.43 -33.60
CA MET A 1 47.06 -38.37 -32.56
C MET A 1 46.12 -37.21 -32.89
N ALA A 2 44.98 -37.15 -32.25
CA ALA A 2 44.10 -36.00 -32.32
C ALA A 2 43.39 -35.86 -30.97
N ARG A 3 43.70 -34.83 -30.23
CA ARG A 3 43.11 -34.49 -28.93
C ARG A 3 41.69 -33.96 -29.16
N ARG A 4 40.68 -34.62 -28.56
CA ARG A 4 39.32 -34.10 -28.42
C ARG A 4 39.30 -33.14 -27.26
N GLY A 5 38.97 -31.87 -27.55
CA GLY A 5 38.70 -30.85 -26.56
C GLY A 5 37.37 -31.05 -25.86
N HIS A 6 37.40 -31.02 -24.54
CA HIS A 6 36.21 -30.95 -23.70
C HIS A 6 35.59 -29.54 -23.77
N THR A 7 34.39 -29.45 -24.33
CA THR A 7 33.55 -28.26 -24.23
C THR A 7 32.99 -28.18 -22.84
N PHE A 8 33.45 -27.21 -22.07
CA PHE A 8 32.87 -26.81 -20.78
C PHE A 8 31.44 -26.30 -20.99
N PHE A 9 30.52 -26.81 -20.22
CA PHE A 9 29.17 -26.32 -20.10
C PHE A 9 29.24 -24.87 -19.59
N GLU A 10 28.84 -23.94 -20.43
CA GLU A 10 28.63 -22.54 -20.07
C GLU A 10 27.35 -22.46 -19.24
N VAL A 11 27.50 -22.38 -17.91
CA VAL A 11 26.39 -22.15 -16.97
C VAL A 11 25.87 -20.74 -17.22
N LYS A 12 24.76 -20.63 -17.97
CA LYS A 12 23.99 -19.40 -18.07
C LYS A 12 23.59 -18.96 -16.65
N ARG A 13 24.11 -17.81 -16.21
CA ARG A 13 23.71 -17.18 -14.96
C ARG A 13 22.19 -17.03 -14.90
N PRO A 14 21.56 -17.27 -13.75
CA PRO A 14 20.13 -17.08 -13.62
C PRO A 14 19.74 -15.62 -13.85
N VAL A 15 18.70 -15.41 -14.63
CA VAL A 15 18.09 -14.10 -14.97
C VAL A 15 17.34 -13.58 -13.73
N PHE A 16 18.06 -13.32 -12.64
CA PHE A 16 17.59 -12.60 -11.46
C PHE A 16 18.55 -11.43 -11.12
N ALA A 17 18.97 -10.71 -12.16
CA ALA A 17 19.47 -9.37 -11.97
C ALA A 17 18.30 -8.44 -12.27
N GLY A 18 17.68 -7.89 -11.24
CA GLY A 18 16.67 -6.86 -11.38
C GLY A 18 17.24 -5.69 -12.17
N ALA A 19 16.90 -5.62 -13.45
CA ALA A 19 17.05 -4.41 -14.23
C ALA A 19 16.10 -3.39 -13.59
N GLY A 20 16.67 -2.42 -12.88
CA GLY A 20 15.94 -1.21 -12.51
C GLY A 20 15.38 -0.57 -13.78
N PRO A 21 14.22 0.11 -13.71
CA PRO A 21 13.59 0.71 -14.88
C PRO A 21 14.57 1.64 -15.57
N GLN A 22 14.82 1.38 -16.87
CA GLN A 22 15.63 2.26 -17.70
C GLN A 22 14.87 3.58 -17.91
N PRO A 23 15.50 4.74 -17.75
CA PRO A 23 14.89 6.02 -18.06
C PRO A 23 14.84 6.16 -19.59
N GLY A 24 13.65 6.00 -20.16
CA GLY A 24 13.45 6.24 -21.59
C GLY A 24 12.46 5.34 -22.28
N SER A 25 11.20 5.28 -21.80
CA SER A 25 10.07 4.83 -22.64
C SER A 25 8.82 5.56 -22.18
N GLY A 26 8.12 6.20 -23.10
CA GLY A 26 7.01 7.13 -22.86
C GLY A 26 5.94 6.60 -21.91
N GLY A 27 5.49 7.48 -20.97
CA GLY A 27 4.23 7.34 -20.29
C GLY A 27 4.14 6.27 -19.20
N GLN A 28 5.10 6.17 -18.28
CA GLN A 28 4.89 5.39 -17.05
C GLN A 28 4.04 6.20 -16.08
N PHE A 29 2.89 5.64 -15.68
CA PHE A 29 2.01 6.23 -14.66
C PHE A 29 2.78 6.51 -13.36
N SER A 30 2.74 7.75 -12.87
CA SER A 30 3.35 8.14 -11.60
C SER A 30 2.32 8.84 -10.70
N LEU A 31 2.38 8.56 -9.40
CA LEU A 31 1.60 9.25 -8.38
C LEU A 31 2.30 10.50 -7.81
N ILE A 32 3.51 10.81 -8.30
CA ILE A 32 4.33 11.92 -7.76
C ILE A 32 4.67 12.91 -8.85
N GLU A 33 5.19 12.43 -9.98
CA GLU A 33 5.55 13.29 -11.10
C GLU A 33 4.29 13.91 -11.71
N GLY A 34 4.32 15.24 -11.91
CA GLY A 34 3.18 16.01 -12.41
C GLY A 34 2.16 16.49 -11.36
N ASP A 35 2.33 16.15 -10.07
CA ASP A 35 1.58 16.79 -8.97
C ASP A 35 1.94 18.29 -8.92
N PRO A 36 0.99 19.22 -9.09
CA PRO A 36 1.29 20.67 -9.09
C PRO A 36 2.00 21.17 -7.83
N LEU A 37 1.70 20.58 -6.65
CA LEU A 37 2.36 20.94 -5.41
C LEU A 37 3.79 20.38 -5.34
N PHE A 38 4.03 19.22 -5.93
CA PHE A 38 5.38 18.64 -6.07
C PHE A 38 6.21 19.47 -7.06
N GLU A 39 5.64 19.88 -8.21
CA GLU A 39 6.34 20.72 -9.18
C GLU A 39 6.65 22.12 -8.61
N LEU A 40 5.78 22.68 -7.79
CA LEU A 40 6.08 23.91 -7.05
C LEU A 40 7.28 23.75 -6.12
N GLN A 41 7.35 22.64 -5.38
CA GLN A 41 8.49 22.33 -4.52
C GLN A 41 9.76 22.08 -5.34
N ARG A 42 9.63 21.49 -6.51
CA ARG A 42 10.73 21.29 -7.47
C ARG A 42 11.25 22.62 -8.02
N ALA A 43 10.37 23.53 -8.39
CA ALA A 43 10.73 24.88 -8.84
C ALA A 43 11.45 25.67 -7.73
N ALA A 44 11.06 25.45 -6.46
CA ALA A 44 11.76 26.03 -5.32
C ALA A 44 13.08 25.31 -4.94
N HIS A 45 13.60 24.41 -5.79
CA HIS A 45 14.81 23.59 -5.57
C HIS A 45 14.74 22.67 -4.33
N LEU A 46 13.58 22.50 -3.73
CA LEU A 46 13.36 21.66 -2.58
C LEU A 46 13.10 20.19 -2.97
N ALA A 47 12.52 19.94 -4.14
CA ALA A 47 12.25 18.61 -4.67
C ALA A 47 13.10 18.33 -5.93
N GLY A 48 13.48 17.08 -6.16
CA GLY A 48 14.22 16.64 -7.34
C GLY A 48 15.20 15.52 -6.99
N GLY A 49 15.03 14.35 -7.63
CA GLY A 49 15.83 13.15 -7.42
C GLY A 49 15.52 12.42 -6.11
N ARG A 50 15.80 11.10 -6.09
CA ARG A 50 15.56 10.18 -4.95
C ARG A 50 16.23 10.62 -3.63
N HIS A 51 17.18 11.57 -3.69
CA HIS A 51 18.04 11.94 -2.56
C HIS A 51 17.66 13.26 -1.86
N ARG A 52 16.55 13.90 -2.23
CA ARG A 52 16.16 15.21 -1.66
C ARG A 52 15.00 15.17 -0.64
N VAL A 53 14.78 14.01 -0.01
CA VAL A 53 13.80 13.89 1.10
C VAL A 53 14.24 14.76 2.28
N LEU A 54 15.52 14.73 2.63
CA LEU A 54 16.06 15.46 3.80
C LEU A 54 15.89 16.97 3.70
N PRO A 55 16.28 17.68 2.61
CA PRO A 55 16.10 19.13 2.54
C PRO A 55 14.62 19.53 2.59
N ARG A 56 13.70 18.77 2.00
CA ARG A 56 12.25 19.03 2.11
C ARG A 56 11.76 18.87 3.54
N ALA A 57 12.14 17.79 4.22
CA ALA A 57 11.78 17.54 5.60
C ALA A 57 12.33 18.64 6.53
N LEU A 58 13.60 19.05 6.31
CA LEU A 58 14.22 20.12 7.07
C LEU A 58 13.52 21.48 6.85
N THR A 59 13.17 21.82 5.60
CA THR A 59 12.43 23.07 5.33
C THR A 59 11.09 23.08 5.99
N LEU A 60 10.31 21.99 5.91
CA LEU A 60 9.01 21.90 6.59
C LEU A 60 9.16 21.94 8.12
N ALA A 61 10.20 21.31 8.67
CA ALA A 61 10.50 21.37 10.08
C ALA A 61 10.97 22.78 10.51
N LEU A 62 11.79 23.45 9.70
CA LEU A 62 12.25 24.80 9.97
C LEU A 62 11.07 25.79 10.06
N ILE A 63 10.11 25.66 9.14
CA ILE A 63 8.95 26.57 9.08
C ILE A 63 7.88 26.17 10.10
N GLY A 64 7.51 24.90 10.17
CA GLY A 64 6.36 24.43 10.94
C GLY A 64 6.66 24.02 12.37
N TYR A 65 7.92 23.67 12.70
CA TYR A 65 8.29 23.13 14.00
C TYR A 65 9.21 24.05 14.80
N LEU A 66 10.24 24.64 14.17
CA LEU A 66 11.25 25.40 14.90
C LEU A 66 10.70 26.65 15.60
N PRO A 67 9.84 27.50 14.98
CA PRO A 67 9.35 28.69 15.65
C PRO A 67 8.49 28.37 16.88
N PRO A 68 7.52 27.42 16.85
CA PRO A 68 6.81 27.04 18.09
C PRO A 68 7.73 26.47 19.16
N LEU A 69 8.77 25.72 18.78
CA LEU A 69 9.75 25.18 19.74
C LEU A 69 10.51 26.30 20.45
N VAL A 70 11.03 27.26 19.68
CA VAL A 70 11.77 28.41 20.23
C VAL A 70 10.88 29.24 21.16
N LEU A 71 9.66 29.53 20.70
CA LEU A 71 8.68 30.26 21.54
C LEU A 71 8.34 29.50 22.84
N ALA A 72 8.18 28.16 22.74
CA ALA A 72 7.91 27.32 23.90
C ALA A 72 9.05 27.33 24.93
N LEU A 73 10.29 27.36 24.47
CA LEU A 73 11.47 27.50 25.34
C LEU A 73 11.53 28.85 26.01
N PHE A 74 11.20 29.93 25.29
CA PHE A 74 11.16 31.29 25.86
C PHE A 74 10.05 31.50 26.88
N PHE A 75 8.86 30.95 26.62
CA PHE A 75 7.68 31.14 27.47
C PHE A 75 7.47 30.02 28.51
N GLY A 76 8.40 29.07 28.62
CA GLY A 76 8.35 28.02 29.65
C GLY A 76 7.17 27.04 29.46
N ALA A 77 6.76 26.76 28.21
CA ALA A 77 5.68 25.81 27.95
C ALA A 77 6.06 24.40 28.38
N ALA A 78 5.09 23.65 28.91
CA ALA A 78 5.31 22.25 29.30
C ALA A 78 5.76 21.39 28.10
N PRO A 79 6.81 20.57 28.26
CA PRO A 79 7.31 19.71 27.14
C PRO A 79 6.24 18.80 26.55
N SER A 80 5.28 18.33 27.35
CA SER A 80 4.15 17.51 26.93
C SER A 80 3.26 18.19 25.88
N ALA A 81 3.14 19.51 25.92
CA ALA A 81 2.34 20.28 24.97
C ALA A 81 2.93 20.21 23.54
N LEU A 82 4.23 19.97 23.41
CA LEU A 82 4.92 19.90 22.13
C LEU A 82 4.92 18.50 21.52
N VAL A 83 4.59 17.45 22.27
CA VAL A 83 4.59 16.06 21.77
C VAL A 83 3.81 15.89 20.46
N PRO A 84 2.59 16.45 20.30
CA PRO A 84 1.87 16.36 19.03
C PRO A 84 2.57 17.05 17.86
N LEU A 85 3.39 18.06 18.12
CA LEU A 85 4.18 18.75 17.10
C LEU A 85 5.42 17.94 16.72
N HIS A 86 6.12 17.35 17.71
CA HIS A 86 7.25 16.43 17.49
C HIS A 86 6.83 15.26 16.59
N THR A 87 5.72 14.59 16.91
CA THR A 87 5.28 13.42 16.13
C THR A 87 4.92 13.78 14.70
N ARG A 88 4.36 14.97 14.44
CA ARG A 88 4.03 15.41 13.07
C ARG A 88 5.26 15.77 12.25
N PHE A 89 6.16 16.59 12.80
CA PHE A 89 7.25 17.19 12.04
C PHE A 89 8.53 16.37 12.05
N LEU A 90 8.85 15.67 13.13
CA LEU A 90 10.08 14.90 13.27
C LEU A 90 9.89 13.42 12.90
N ILE A 91 8.66 12.91 12.92
CA ILE A 91 8.38 11.49 12.62
C ILE A 91 7.52 11.37 11.37
N ALA A 92 6.30 11.92 11.37
CA ALA A 92 5.34 11.67 10.31
C ALA A 92 5.76 12.29 8.96
N ILE A 93 6.18 13.56 8.92
CA ILE A 93 6.60 14.23 7.68
C ILE A 93 7.79 13.54 7.03
N PRO A 94 8.91 13.22 7.72
CA PRO A 94 10.02 12.48 7.12
C PRO A 94 9.60 11.12 6.56
N ILE A 95 8.76 10.37 7.25
CA ILE A 95 8.24 9.08 6.77
C ILE A 95 7.40 9.29 5.50
N LEU A 96 6.48 10.26 5.49
CA LEU A 96 5.65 10.55 4.33
C LEU A 96 6.47 10.96 3.11
N LEU A 97 7.46 11.81 3.28
CA LEU A 97 8.34 12.24 2.18
C LEU A 97 9.23 11.09 1.66
N TRP A 98 9.74 10.24 2.57
CA TRP A 98 10.50 9.06 2.18
C TRP A 98 9.63 8.05 1.41
N ALA A 99 8.40 7.86 1.87
CA ALA A 99 7.47 6.93 1.27
C ALA A 99 7.08 7.28 -0.17
N GLU A 100 7.20 8.55 -0.59
CA GLU A 100 6.85 8.99 -1.94
C GLU A 100 7.51 8.11 -3.01
N GLY A 101 8.82 8.05 -3.05
CA GLY A 101 9.53 7.26 -4.05
C GLY A 101 9.31 5.74 -3.91
N PHE A 102 9.11 5.26 -2.68
CA PHE A 102 8.84 3.85 -2.41
C PHE A 102 7.47 3.43 -2.92
N VAL A 103 6.41 4.18 -2.61
CA VAL A 103 5.04 3.90 -3.04
C VAL A 103 4.92 4.06 -4.55
N ASP A 104 5.47 5.14 -5.11
CA ASP A 104 5.40 5.42 -6.54
C ASP A 104 5.98 4.29 -7.38
N SER A 105 7.19 3.81 -7.05
CA SER A 105 7.82 2.70 -7.76
C SER A 105 6.99 1.40 -7.69
N ARG A 106 6.30 1.14 -6.58
CA ARG A 106 5.45 -0.05 -6.42
C ARG A 106 4.16 0.06 -7.22
N VAL A 107 3.57 1.25 -7.24
CA VAL A 107 2.37 1.53 -8.03
C VAL A 107 2.67 1.47 -9.52
N GLN A 108 3.77 2.08 -9.98
CA GLN A 108 4.23 1.98 -11.38
C GLN A 108 4.39 0.53 -11.81
N SER A 109 5.13 -0.26 -11.01
CA SER A 109 5.33 -1.69 -11.29
C SER A 109 4.01 -2.47 -11.31
N ALA A 110 3.07 -2.12 -10.44
CA ALA A 110 1.76 -2.76 -10.41
C ALA A 110 0.93 -2.42 -11.66
N VAL A 111 0.90 -1.17 -12.09
CA VAL A 111 0.19 -0.76 -13.32
C VAL A 111 0.79 -1.43 -14.55
N ALA A 112 2.12 -1.45 -14.69
CA ALA A 112 2.81 -2.13 -15.78
C ALA A 112 2.51 -3.64 -15.80
N SER A 113 2.44 -4.29 -14.62
CA SER A 113 2.19 -5.73 -14.51
C SER A 113 0.86 -6.18 -15.11
N PHE A 114 -0.16 -5.33 -15.20
CA PHE A 114 -1.43 -5.68 -15.85
C PHE A 114 -1.26 -5.95 -17.34
N THR A 115 -0.39 -5.21 -18.01
CA THR A 115 -0.09 -5.37 -19.44
C THR A 115 1.01 -6.40 -19.68
N ASP A 116 2.10 -6.31 -18.90
CA ASP A 116 3.29 -7.15 -19.11
C ASP A 116 3.02 -8.63 -18.86
N ARG A 117 2.08 -8.94 -17.94
CA ARG A 117 1.65 -10.31 -17.64
C ARG A 117 0.46 -10.79 -18.47
N GLY A 118 -0.03 -9.96 -19.39
CA GLY A 118 -1.18 -10.31 -20.25
C GLY A 118 -2.49 -10.49 -19.48
N LEU A 119 -2.64 -9.86 -18.31
CA LEU A 119 -3.88 -9.95 -17.51
C LEU A 119 -5.03 -9.17 -18.14
N VAL A 120 -4.73 -8.12 -18.88
CA VAL A 120 -5.72 -7.35 -19.64
C VAL A 120 -5.78 -7.93 -21.05
N LYS A 121 -6.97 -8.36 -21.47
CA LYS A 121 -7.19 -8.89 -22.81
C LYS A 121 -6.83 -7.87 -23.88
N PRO A 122 -6.33 -8.28 -25.06
CA PRO A 122 -6.00 -7.34 -26.14
C PRO A 122 -7.14 -6.41 -26.53
N ALA A 123 -8.39 -6.88 -26.48
CA ALA A 123 -9.59 -6.09 -26.76
C ALA A 123 -9.83 -4.97 -25.73
N ASP A 124 -9.44 -5.16 -24.48
CA ASP A 124 -9.63 -4.19 -23.38
C ASP A 124 -8.41 -3.27 -23.16
N LEU A 125 -7.29 -3.50 -23.86
CA LEU A 125 -6.08 -2.67 -23.74
C LEU A 125 -6.33 -1.18 -24.01
N PRO A 126 -7.10 -0.76 -25.04
CA PRO A 126 -7.41 0.66 -25.24
C PRO A 126 -8.17 1.26 -24.05
N ARG A 127 -9.12 0.50 -23.49
CA ARG A 127 -9.89 0.91 -22.31
C ARG A 127 -9.03 1.01 -21.06
N PHE A 128 -8.12 0.05 -20.83
CA PHE A 128 -7.16 0.11 -19.73
C PHE A 128 -6.25 1.34 -19.83
N ARG A 129 -5.72 1.62 -21.04
CA ARG A 129 -4.92 2.83 -21.29
C ARG A 129 -5.70 4.12 -21.02
N SER A 130 -6.97 4.19 -21.42
CA SER A 130 -7.79 5.38 -21.11
C SER A 130 -8.01 5.53 -19.60
N ILE A 131 -8.18 4.45 -18.83
CA ILE A 131 -8.29 4.49 -17.37
C ILE A 131 -7.02 5.05 -16.73
N VAL A 132 -5.84 4.65 -17.22
CA VAL A 132 -4.56 5.18 -16.75
C VAL A 132 -4.41 6.66 -17.08
N THR A 133 -4.69 7.05 -18.34
CA THR A 133 -4.62 8.47 -18.77
C THR A 133 -5.61 9.37 -18.02
N ASP A 134 -6.82 8.90 -17.75
CA ASP A 134 -7.80 9.64 -16.93
C ASP A 134 -7.26 9.88 -15.51
N ALA A 135 -6.61 8.87 -14.91
CA ALA A 135 -6.00 8.99 -13.58
C ALA A 135 -4.83 9.99 -13.59
N GLU A 136 -4.00 10.00 -14.64
CA GLU A 136 -2.92 10.98 -14.83
C GLU A 136 -3.47 12.40 -14.96
N GLN A 137 -4.51 12.61 -15.76
CA GLN A 137 -5.15 13.92 -15.92
C GLN A 137 -5.72 14.45 -14.60
N LEU A 138 -6.34 13.57 -13.80
CA LEU A 138 -6.82 13.93 -12.47
C LEU A 138 -5.67 14.27 -11.53
N HIS A 139 -4.55 13.53 -11.61
CA HIS A 139 -3.36 13.78 -10.80
C HIS A 139 -2.72 15.15 -11.11
N HIS A 140 -2.64 15.54 -12.37
CA HIS A 140 -2.09 16.82 -12.83
C HIS A 140 -3.03 18.02 -12.60
N SER A 141 -4.18 17.81 -11.96
CA SER A 141 -5.20 18.86 -11.80
C SER A 141 -4.81 19.94 -10.80
N VAL A 142 -4.53 21.14 -11.27
CA VAL A 142 -4.30 22.32 -10.42
C VAL A 142 -5.52 22.63 -9.52
N ARG A 143 -6.73 22.35 -9.98
CA ARG A 143 -7.95 22.52 -9.17
C ARG A 143 -7.92 21.67 -7.92
N MET A 144 -7.40 20.43 -8.01
CA MET A 144 -7.26 19.54 -6.86
C MET A 144 -6.18 20.04 -5.91
N ALA A 145 -5.04 20.52 -6.41
CA ALA A 145 -4.01 21.13 -5.58
C ALA A 145 -4.54 22.34 -4.80
N VAL A 146 -5.29 23.23 -5.46
CA VAL A 146 -5.96 24.38 -4.81
C VAL A 146 -6.98 23.90 -3.77
N ALA A 147 -7.78 22.88 -4.07
CA ALA A 147 -8.73 22.30 -3.12
C ALA A 147 -8.05 21.74 -1.87
N ILE A 148 -6.94 21.03 -2.03
CA ILE A 148 -6.13 20.49 -0.92
C ILE A 148 -5.66 21.63 0.01
N VAL A 149 -5.11 22.70 -0.58
CA VAL A 149 -4.65 23.88 0.19
C VAL A 149 -5.83 24.56 0.89
N ALA A 150 -6.93 24.81 0.17
CA ALA A 150 -8.13 25.45 0.72
C ALA A 150 -8.73 24.63 1.88
N VAL A 151 -8.82 23.31 1.77
CA VAL A 151 -9.30 22.43 2.83
C VAL A 151 -8.33 22.45 4.03
N ALA A 152 -7.01 22.38 3.79
CA ALA A 152 -6.02 22.40 4.86
C ALA A 152 -6.11 23.66 5.73
N PHE A 153 -6.28 24.82 5.12
CA PHE A 153 -6.47 26.10 5.84
C PHE A 153 -7.89 26.27 6.37
N GLY A 154 -8.91 25.86 5.62
CA GLY A 154 -10.33 25.93 6.03
C GLY A 154 -10.61 25.14 7.30
N LEU A 155 -10.00 23.97 7.48
CA LEU A 155 -10.09 23.19 8.71
C LEU A 155 -9.46 23.89 9.92
N SER A 156 -8.53 24.83 9.71
CA SER A 156 -7.98 25.67 10.78
C SER A 156 -8.96 26.77 11.19
N GLY A 157 -9.60 27.43 10.23
CA GLY A 157 -10.64 28.43 10.48
C GLY A 157 -11.89 27.85 11.16
N LEU A 158 -12.37 26.68 10.72
CA LEU A 158 -13.49 25.97 11.35
C LEU A 158 -13.20 25.57 12.79
N GLY A 159 -11.96 25.17 13.12
CA GLY A 159 -11.53 24.90 14.49
C GLY A 159 -11.73 26.12 15.40
N GLY A 160 -11.59 27.32 14.86
CA GLY A 160 -11.88 28.58 15.53
C GLY A 160 -13.35 28.80 15.86
N LEU A 161 -14.21 28.53 14.90
CA LEU A 161 -15.66 28.68 15.03
C LEU A 161 -16.26 27.67 16.01
N VAL A 162 -15.68 26.48 16.16
CA VAL A 162 -16.17 25.40 17.05
C VAL A 162 -15.55 25.51 18.48
N GLY A 163 -14.88 26.62 18.80
CA GLY A 163 -14.29 26.85 20.15
C GLY A 163 -13.07 25.95 20.45
N ARG A 164 -12.53 25.29 19.45
CA ARG A 164 -11.29 24.49 19.53
C ARG A 164 -10.06 25.24 19.03
N ALA A 165 -10.23 26.45 18.52
CA ALA A 165 -9.13 27.32 18.19
C ALA A 165 -8.65 28.09 19.43
N PRO A 166 -7.41 28.60 19.38
CA PRO A 166 -6.87 29.48 20.37
C PRO A 166 -7.81 30.68 20.56
N ARG A 167 -8.13 31.00 21.82
CA ARG A 167 -8.86 32.24 22.16
C ARG A 167 -7.94 33.41 21.83
N LEU A 168 -8.49 34.61 21.59
CA LEU A 168 -7.71 35.83 21.29
C LEU A 168 -6.67 36.19 22.36
N THR A 169 -6.76 35.58 23.54
CA THR A 169 -5.81 35.68 24.67
C THR A 169 -4.67 34.65 24.60
N THR A 170 -4.61 33.82 23.54
CA THR A 170 -3.68 32.72 23.44
C THR A 170 -2.30 33.17 22.95
N SER A 171 -1.29 32.39 23.37
CA SER A 171 0.11 32.66 23.08
C SER A 171 0.41 32.69 21.58
N ALA A 172 1.46 33.41 21.17
CA ALA A 172 1.98 33.42 19.80
C ALA A 172 2.25 31.99 19.25
N ILE A 173 2.54 31.06 20.17
CA ILE A 173 2.74 29.62 19.87
C ILE A 173 1.49 29.01 19.24
N GLU A 174 0.32 29.21 19.86
CA GLU A 174 -0.93 28.60 19.40
C GLU A 174 -1.38 29.17 18.07
N TRP A 175 -1.17 30.45 17.82
CA TRP A 175 -1.42 31.09 16.53
C TRP A 175 -0.54 30.50 15.43
N TRP A 176 0.77 30.38 15.68
CA TRP A 176 1.69 29.78 14.70
C TRP A 176 1.31 28.35 14.40
N VAL A 177 1.03 27.56 15.43
CA VAL A 177 0.62 26.16 15.26
C VAL A 177 -0.68 26.04 14.48
N ALA A 178 -1.70 26.85 14.80
CA ALA A 178 -3.01 26.77 14.18
C ALA A 178 -3.01 27.20 12.71
N PHE A 179 -2.29 28.28 12.37
CA PHE A 179 -2.36 28.89 11.05
C PHE A 179 -1.19 28.54 10.13
N LEU A 180 -0.11 27.96 10.65
CA LEU A 180 1.02 27.56 9.81
C LEU A 180 1.38 26.09 9.97
N SER A 181 1.70 25.62 11.19
CA SER A 181 2.16 24.24 11.40
C SER A 181 1.11 23.19 11.02
N LEU A 182 -0.13 23.36 11.49
CA LEU A 182 -1.21 22.41 11.19
C LEU A 182 -1.60 22.39 9.70
N PRO A 183 -1.78 23.53 9.00
CA PRO A 183 -2.03 23.53 7.58
C PRO A 183 -0.91 22.87 6.76
N LEU A 184 0.34 23.16 7.07
CA LEU A 184 1.49 22.51 6.37
C LEU A 184 1.45 20.98 6.51
N PHE A 185 1.25 20.46 7.70
CA PHE A 185 1.10 19.03 7.93
C PHE A 185 -0.11 18.46 7.19
N ARG A 186 -1.27 19.16 7.23
CA ARG A 186 -2.49 18.73 6.54
C ARG A 186 -2.34 18.70 5.03
N ILE A 187 -1.62 19.65 4.43
CA ILE A 187 -1.34 19.65 2.99
C ILE A 187 -0.63 18.35 2.62
N VAL A 188 0.46 18.00 3.33
CA VAL A 188 1.20 16.76 3.06
C VAL A 188 0.30 15.53 3.24
N LEU A 189 -0.50 15.49 4.30
CA LEU A 189 -1.42 14.37 4.55
C LEU A 189 -2.52 14.26 3.50
N LEU A 190 -3.13 15.39 3.10
CA LEU A 190 -4.19 15.41 2.07
C LEU A 190 -3.66 15.04 0.68
N GLN A 191 -2.41 15.40 0.34
CA GLN A 191 -1.76 14.88 -0.87
C GLN A 191 -1.68 13.34 -0.85
N TRP A 192 -1.35 12.74 0.28
CA TRP A 192 -1.32 11.29 0.44
C TRP A 192 -2.70 10.65 0.33
N VAL A 193 -3.72 11.27 0.93
CA VAL A 193 -5.12 10.81 0.77
C VAL A 193 -5.53 10.87 -0.71
N TRP A 194 -5.16 11.94 -1.42
CA TRP A 194 -5.43 12.08 -2.84
C TRP A 194 -4.72 11.02 -3.69
N ARG A 195 -3.44 10.78 -3.47
CA ARG A 195 -2.66 9.73 -4.15
C ARG A 195 -3.27 8.35 -3.93
N TRP A 196 -3.66 8.06 -2.69
CA TRP A 196 -4.38 6.82 -2.38
C TRP A 196 -5.74 6.74 -3.10
N ALA A 197 -6.51 7.82 -3.15
CA ALA A 197 -7.80 7.86 -3.84
C ALA A 197 -7.64 7.62 -5.35
N LEU A 198 -6.60 8.17 -5.98
CA LEU A 198 -6.27 7.90 -7.38
C LEU A 198 -5.92 6.42 -7.60
N TRP A 199 -5.10 5.83 -6.73
CA TRP A 199 -4.81 4.40 -6.76
C TRP A 199 -6.07 3.54 -6.60
N ALA A 200 -6.91 3.86 -5.64
CA ALA A 200 -8.16 3.14 -5.40
C ALA A 200 -9.13 3.27 -6.59
N LEU A 201 -9.22 4.47 -7.20
CA LEU A 201 -10.03 4.70 -8.41
C LEU A 201 -9.50 3.91 -9.61
N LEU A 202 -8.18 3.89 -9.81
CA LEU A 202 -7.54 3.11 -10.86
C LEU A 202 -7.86 1.62 -10.69
N MET A 203 -7.71 1.08 -9.47
CA MET A 203 -8.04 -0.30 -9.16
C MET A 203 -9.54 -0.60 -9.34
N ALA A 204 -10.41 0.33 -8.93
CA ALA A 204 -11.85 0.18 -9.10
C ALA A 204 -12.25 0.07 -10.59
N ARG A 205 -11.72 0.94 -11.43
CA ARG A 205 -12.00 0.90 -12.87
C ARG A 205 -11.38 -0.32 -13.55
N THR A 206 -10.15 -0.72 -13.15
CA THR A 206 -9.47 -1.90 -13.69
C THR A 206 -10.18 -3.19 -13.29
N SER A 207 -10.74 -3.29 -12.07
CA SER A 207 -11.48 -4.46 -11.60
C SER A 207 -12.79 -4.72 -12.38
N LEU A 208 -13.27 -3.74 -13.14
CA LEU A 208 -14.45 -3.86 -14.02
C LEU A 208 -14.11 -4.41 -15.41
N LEU A 209 -12.82 -4.52 -15.76
CA LEU A 209 -12.38 -5.15 -16.99
C LEU A 209 -12.47 -6.67 -16.89
N ASP A 210 -12.59 -7.34 -18.04
CA ASP A 210 -12.54 -8.80 -18.09
C ASP A 210 -11.08 -9.29 -18.08
N LEU A 211 -10.56 -9.52 -16.85
CA LEU A 211 -9.18 -9.92 -16.65
C LEU A 211 -8.98 -11.42 -16.91
N GLU A 212 -7.88 -11.75 -17.58
CA GLU A 212 -7.46 -13.12 -17.85
C GLU A 212 -6.68 -13.69 -16.66
N LEU A 213 -7.42 -14.10 -15.62
CA LEU A 213 -6.85 -14.66 -14.42
C LEU A 213 -6.51 -16.14 -14.60
N GLN A 214 -5.34 -16.54 -14.09
CA GLN A 214 -4.83 -17.92 -14.16
C GLN A 214 -5.05 -18.63 -12.82
N PRO A 215 -6.07 -19.52 -12.68
CA PRO A 215 -6.39 -20.13 -11.38
C PRO A 215 -5.27 -20.97 -10.78
N ALA A 216 -4.45 -21.61 -11.62
CA ALA A 216 -3.31 -22.44 -11.20
C ALA A 216 -2.02 -21.65 -10.95
N HIS A 217 -2.06 -20.31 -11.01
CA HIS A 217 -0.88 -19.48 -10.82
C HIS A 217 -0.29 -19.66 -9.40
N PRO A 218 1.05 -19.78 -9.25
CA PRO A 218 1.71 -20.10 -7.99
C PRO A 218 1.58 -19.00 -6.90
N ASP A 219 1.19 -17.77 -7.28
CA ASP A 219 0.92 -16.69 -6.31
C ASP A 219 -0.37 -16.90 -5.50
N LEU A 220 -1.16 -17.93 -5.83
CA LEU A 220 -2.47 -18.22 -5.24
C LEU A 220 -3.46 -17.04 -5.31
N ALA A 221 -3.26 -16.15 -6.26
CA ALA A 221 -4.06 -14.95 -6.49
C ALA A 221 -4.38 -14.73 -7.99
N GLY A 222 -4.30 -15.82 -8.79
CA GLY A 222 -4.64 -15.77 -10.21
C GLY A 222 -3.75 -14.87 -11.07
N GLY A 223 -2.52 -14.58 -10.64
CA GLY A 223 -1.59 -13.67 -11.27
C GLY A 223 -1.61 -12.23 -10.68
N LEU A 224 -2.55 -11.91 -9.76
CA LEU A 224 -2.69 -10.59 -9.14
C LEU A 224 -1.84 -10.38 -7.88
N GLY A 225 -0.94 -11.31 -7.50
CA GLY A 225 -0.12 -11.20 -6.29
C GLY A 225 0.76 -9.94 -6.23
N PHE A 226 1.09 -9.32 -7.36
CA PHE A 226 1.85 -8.07 -7.39
C PHE A 226 1.09 -6.88 -6.77
N LEU A 227 -0.24 -6.92 -6.73
CA LEU A 227 -1.06 -5.87 -6.09
C LEU A 227 -0.82 -5.78 -4.59
N GLU A 228 -0.48 -6.90 -3.95
CA GLU A 228 -0.11 -6.94 -2.54
C GLU A 228 1.02 -5.97 -2.22
N GLN A 229 2.07 -5.94 -3.05
CA GLN A 229 3.23 -5.07 -2.81
C GLN A 229 2.89 -3.59 -2.93
N ALA A 230 2.04 -3.22 -3.89
CA ALA A 230 1.56 -1.85 -4.02
C ALA A 230 0.66 -1.46 -2.83
N ALA A 231 -0.29 -2.32 -2.44
CA ALA A 231 -1.18 -2.05 -1.31
C ALA A 231 -0.44 -1.91 0.02
N ILE A 232 0.54 -2.80 0.29
CA ILE A 232 1.36 -2.74 1.52
C ILE A 232 2.26 -1.51 1.54
N SER A 233 2.71 -1.00 0.40
CA SER A 233 3.52 0.20 0.39
C SER A 233 2.82 1.40 1.04
N PHE A 234 1.47 1.46 0.98
CA PHE A 234 0.66 2.45 1.68
C PHE A 234 0.63 2.29 3.22
N LEU A 235 1.16 1.19 3.79
CA LEU A 235 1.37 1.10 5.24
C LEU A 235 2.33 2.18 5.74
N SER A 236 3.22 2.68 4.91
CA SER A 236 4.08 3.82 5.27
C SER A 236 3.29 5.07 5.64
N LEU A 237 2.18 5.35 4.92
CA LEU A 237 1.22 6.38 5.30
C LEU A 237 0.60 6.08 6.67
N GLN A 238 0.20 4.84 6.91
CA GLN A 238 -0.44 4.43 8.16
C GLN A 238 0.53 4.48 9.34
N VAL A 239 1.82 4.15 9.14
CA VAL A 239 2.87 4.32 10.16
C VAL A 239 3.03 5.79 10.53
N ALA A 240 3.05 6.70 9.56
CA ALA A 240 3.13 8.14 9.82
C ALA A 240 1.90 8.67 10.60
N VAL A 241 0.68 8.29 10.19
CA VAL A 241 -0.57 8.65 10.88
C VAL A 241 -0.61 8.00 12.27
N GLY A 242 -0.19 6.74 12.38
CA GLY A 242 -0.09 6.01 13.65
C GLY A 242 0.83 6.70 14.66
N ALA A 243 1.97 7.23 14.22
CA ALA A 243 2.86 8.00 15.07
C ALA A 243 2.19 9.27 15.63
N VAL A 244 1.36 9.95 14.82
CA VAL A 244 0.58 11.11 15.28
C VAL A 244 -0.50 10.70 16.29
N VAL A 245 -1.20 9.60 16.05
CA VAL A 245 -2.18 9.03 17.00
C VAL A 245 -1.48 8.65 18.31
N ALA A 246 -0.35 7.94 18.23
CA ALA A 246 0.46 7.57 19.40
C ALA A 246 0.89 8.79 20.24
N GLY A 247 1.35 9.87 19.60
CA GLY A 247 1.71 11.10 20.28
C GLY A 247 0.53 11.78 21.01
N ARG A 248 -0.68 11.68 20.44
CA ARG A 248 -1.90 12.18 21.10
C ARG A 248 -2.30 11.32 22.30
N LEU A 249 -2.22 10.00 22.15
CA LEU A 249 -2.51 9.06 23.23
C LEU A 249 -1.54 9.22 24.41
N ALA A 250 -0.25 9.44 24.13
CA ALA A 250 0.77 9.66 25.16
C ALA A 250 0.50 10.89 26.04
N VAL A 251 -0.12 11.95 25.48
CA VAL A 251 -0.42 13.18 26.23
C VAL A 251 -1.73 13.07 27.01
N LYS A 252 -2.74 12.38 26.47
CA LYS A 252 -4.09 12.34 27.05
C LYS A 252 -4.25 11.42 28.26
N LEU A 253 -3.32 10.48 28.49
CA LEU A 253 -3.32 9.48 29.58
C LEU A 253 -4.64 8.67 29.70
N GLN A 254 -5.61 8.90 28.85
CA GLN A 254 -6.86 8.17 28.79
C GLN A 254 -6.93 7.43 27.45
N PRO A 255 -7.31 6.14 27.45
CA PRO A 255 -7.47 5.37 26.23
C PRO A 255 -8.62 5.94 25.41
N VAL A 256 -8.29 6.61 24.31
CA VAL A 256 -9.27 7.12 23.36
C VAL A 256 -9.53 5.99 22.35
N TRP A 257 -10.34 5.04 22.76
CA TRP A 257 -10.72 3.85 21.98
C TRP A 257 -11.24 4.21 20.59
N GLN A 258 -11.98 5.31 20.52
CA GLN A 258 -12.52 5.82 19.26
C GLN A 258 -11.41 6.18 18.27
N GLU A 259 -10.33 6.83 18.73
CA GLU A 259 -9.19 7.18 17.87
C GLU A 259 -8.46 5.92 17.38
N LEU A 260 -8.25 4.93 18.25
CA LEU A 260 -7.57 3.66 17.90
C LEU A 260 -8.43 2.81 16.98
N THR A 261 -9.74 2.70 17.27
CA THR A 261 -10.69 1.98 16.41
C THR A 261 -10.79 2.62 15.03
N GLY A 262 -10.95 3.95 14.98
CA GLY A 262 -10.98 4.70 13.73
C GLY A 262 -9.69 4.53 12.93
N PHE A 263 -8.53 4.58 13.58
CA PHE A 263 -7.24 4.34 12.93
C PHE A 263 -7.15 2.92 12.34
N THR A 264 -7.56 1.90 13.10
CA THR A 264 -7.55 0.50 12.66
C THR A 264 -8.47 0.30 11.45
N LEU A 265 -9.70 0.83 11.49
CA LEU A 265 -10.64 0.75 10.37
C LEU A 265 -10.11 1.46 9.12
N ILE A 266 -9.59 2.67 9.27
CA ILE A 266 -8.99 3.41 8.14
C ILE A 266 -7.81 2.64 7.57
N THR A 267 -6.94 2.08 8.40
CA THR A 267 -5.78 1.28 7.96
C THR A 267 -6.23 0.05 7.17
N ALA A 268 -7.26 -0.66 7.67
CA ALA A 268 -7.83 -1.80 6.95
C ALA A 268 -8.41 -1.38 5.60
N VAL A 269 -9.18 -0.30 5.54
CA VAL A 269 -9.76 0.22 4.28
C VAL A 269 -8.67 0.65 3.30
N VAL A 270 -7.63 1.34 3.76
CA VAL A 270 -6.54 1.82 2.90
C VAL A 270 -5.80 0.66 2.23
N VAL A 271 -5.52 -0.41 2.97
CA VAL A 271 -4.75 -1.55 2.45
C VAL A 271 -5.64 -2.57 1.75
N LEU A 272 -6.76 -2.98 2.38
CA LEU A 272 -7.60 -4.07 1.87
C LEU A 272 -8.64 -3.59 0.86
N GLY A 273 -9.08 -2.33 0.94
CA GLY A 273 -10.14 -1.77 0.08
C GLY A 273 -9.86 -1.94 -1.42
N PRO A 274 -8.73 -1.43 -1.94
CA PRO A 274 -8.40 -1.60 -3.36
C PRO A 274 -8.24 -3.07 -3.79
N LEU A 275 -7.73 -3.95 -2.90
CA LEU A 275 -7.59 -5.38 -3.16
C LEU A 275 -8.95 -6.11 -3.19
N ALA A 276 -9.87 -5.70 -2.32
CA ALA A 276 -11.20 -6.30 -2.22
C ALA A 276 -12.04 -6.12 -3.50
N LEU A 277 -11.73 -5.12 -4.32
CA LEU A 277 -12.39 -4.90 -5.60
C LEU A 277 -12.22 -6.07 -6.57
N PHE A 278 -11.12 -6.81 -6.46
CA PHE A 278 -10.83 -7.98 -7.30
C PHE A 278 -11.41 -9.29 -6.76
N THR A 279 -12.01 -9.29 -5.56
CA THR A 279 -12.53 -10.52 -4.92
C THR A 279 -13.52 -11.25 -5.81
N ARG A 280 -14.44 -10.53 -6.47
CA ARG A 280 -15.45 -11.15 -7.36
C ARG A 280 -14.80 -11.85 -8.56
N ALA A 281 -13.77 -11.25 -9.15
CA ALA A 281 -13.03 -11.83 -10.27
C ALA A 281 -12.25 -13.07 -9.80
N LEU A 282 -11.55 -12.99 -8.67
CA LEU A 282 -10.79 -14.09 -8.09
C LEU A 282 -11.68 -15.29 -7.71
N VAL A 283 -12.82 -15.03 -7.08
CA VAL A 283 -13.78 -16.12 -6.72
C VAL A 283 -14.35 -16.77 -7.96
N ARG A 284 -14.67 -16.00 -9.01
CA ARG A 284 -15.14 -16.58 -10.29
C ARG A 284 -14.07 -17.42 -10.96
N ALA A 285 -12.82 -16.91 -11.03
CA ALA A 285 -11.69 -17.64 -11.58
C ALA A 285 -11.41 -18.93 -10.81
N LYS A 286 -11.44 -18.88 -9.47
CA LYS A 286 -11.27 -20.06 -8.61
C LYS A 286 -12.33 -21.12 -8.91
N ARG A 287 -13.62 -20.76 -8.87
CA ARG A 287 -14.72 -21.71 -9.13
C ARG A 287 -14.64 -22.31 -10.53
N GLY A 288 -14.35 -21.47 -11.55
CA GLY A 288 -14.12 -21.96 -12.92
C GLY A 288 -12.95 -22.94 -13.00
N GLY A 289 -11.84 -22.60 -12.35
CA GLY A 289 -10.67 -23.46 -12.27
C GLY A 289 -10.94 -24.79 -11.54
N GLU A 290 -11.64 -24.76 -10.41
CA GLU A 290 -12.02 -25.98 -9.66
C GLU A 290 -12.86 -26.93 -10.52
N LEU A 291 -13.80 -26.41 -11.30
CA LEU A 291 -14.62 -27.21 -12.21
C LEU A 291 -13.79 -27.78 -13.35
N THR A 292 -13.08 -26.95 -14.10
CA THR A 292 -12.34 -27.37 -15.29
C THR A 292 -11.19 -28.33 -14.96
N TYR A 293 -10.37 -27.98 -13.97
CA TYR A 293 -9.26 -28.83 -13.54
C TYR A 293 -9.73 -30.06 -12.78
N GLY A 294 -10.85 -29.97 -12.03
CA GLY A 294 -11.45 -31.11 -11.34
C GLY A 294 -11.98 -32.16 -12.33
N GLU A 295 -12.61 -31.73 -13.42
CA GLU A 295 -13.03 -32.63 -14.50
C GLU A 295 -11.83 -33.29 -15.19
N LEU A 296 -10.80 -32.50 -15.52
CA LEU A 296 -9.57 -33.01 -16.12
C LEU A 296 -8.88 -34.00 -15.19
N ALA A 297 -8.77 -33.69 -13.90
CA ALA A 297 -8.19 -34.57 -12.89
C ALA A 297 -8.97 -35.88 -12.78
N SER A 298 -10.28 -35.83 -12.69
CA SER A 298 -11.14 -37.01 -12.63
C SER A 298 -11.04 -37.90 -13.88
N ARG A 299 -10.90 -37.29 -15.05
CA ARG A 299 -10.69 -38.04 -16.31
C ARG A 299 -9.29 -38.71 -16.34
N HIS A 300 -8.27 -37.94 -15.92
CA HIS A 300 -6.89 -38.46 -15.89
C HIS A 300 -6.75 -39.59 -14.87
N ASP A 301 -7.35 -39.47 -13.71
CA ASP A 301 -7.35 -40.47 -12.64
C ASP A 301 -8.00 -41.78 -13.10
N ARG A 302 -9.14 -41.72 -13.81
CA ARG A 302 -9.77 -42.91 -14.39
C ARG A 302 -8.88 -43.62 -15.44
N LEU A 303 -8.22 -42.88 -16.32
CA LEU A 303 -7.30 -43.42 -17.31
C LEU A 303 -6.07 -44.02 -16.64
N PHE A 304 -5.54 -43.37 -15.61
CA PHE A 304 -4.43 -43.88 -14.82
C PHE A 304 -4.79 -45.19 -14.10
N ALA A 305 -5.96 -45.24 -13.44
CA ALA A 305 -6.45 -46.43 -12.77
C ALA A 305 -6.66 -47.61 -13.74
N GLN A 306 -7.25 -47.38 -14.92
CA GLN A 306 -7.42 -48.40 -15.97
C GLN A 306 -6.07 -48.93 -16.44
N ARG A 307 -5.06 -48.10 -16.60
CA ARG A 307 -3.74 -48.47 -17.05
C ARG A 307 -2.96 -49.29 -16.01
N TRP A 308 -2.96 -48.84 -14.75
CA TRP A 308 -2.10 -49.38 -13.71
C TRP A 308 -2.75 -50.44 -12.82
N PHE A 309 -4.07 -50.37 -12.61
CA PHE A 309 -4.81 -51.31 -11.75
C PHE A 309 -5.67 -52.30 -12.54
N GLY A 310 -5.71 -52.19 -13.86
CA GLY A 310 -6.49 -53.07 -14.76
C GLY A 310 -5.89 -54.45 -15.02
N GLY A 311 -4.97 -54.93 -14.21
CA GLY A 311 -4.45 -56.33 -14.25
C GLY A 311 -3.29 -56.58 -15.23
N ARG A 312 -2.71 -55.56 -15.87
CA ARG A 312 -1.48 -55.71 -16.67
C ARG A 312 -0.26 -55.37 -15.82
N SER A 313 0.73 -56.29 -15.75
CA SER A 313 2.03 -56.04 -15.16
C SER A 313 2.81 -55.07 -16.04
N LEU A 314 2.90 -53.82 -15.61
CA LEU A 314 3.68 -52.74 -16.24
C LEU A 314 4.76 -52.30 -15.24
N GLU A 315 5.97 -52.03 -15.77
CA GLU A 315 7.00 -51.42 -14.94
C GLU A 315 6.68 -49.93 -14.74
N PRO A 316 6.52 -49.48 -13.45
CA PRO A 316 6.13 -48.09 -13.17
C PRO A 316 7.29 -47.09 -13.30
N LEU A 317 8.55 -47.58 -13.31
CA LEU A 317 9.73 -46.71 -13.36
C LEU A 317 9.87 -46.03 -14.72
N GLY A 318 9.94 -44.68 -14.71
CA GLY A 318 10.15 -43.86 -15.90
C GLY A 318 8.89 -43.60 -16.75
N ASP A 319 7.70 -44.05 -16.33
CA ASP A 319 6.47 -43.73 -17.07
C ASP A 319 6.00 -42.28 -16.81
N PRO A 320 5.82 -41.49 -17.88
CA PRO A 320 5.41 -40.07 -17.76
C PRO A 320 3.99 -39.87 -17.16
N SER A 321 3.17 -40.94 -17.05
CA SER A 321 1.83 -40.83 -16.49
C SER A 321 1.84 -40.50 -14.97
N PHE A 322 2.87 -40.94 -14.23
CA PHE A 322 3.05 -40.59 -12.81
C PHE A 322 3.40 -39.12 -12.65
N SER A 323 4.31 -38.61 -13.48
CA SER A 323 4.65 -37.16 -13.47
C SER A 323 3.44 -36.31 -13.85
N SER A 324 2.70 -36.68 -14.88
CA SER A 324 1.50 -35.96 -15.31
C SER A 324 0.43 -35.91 -14.21
N LEU A 325 0.23 -37.00 -13.46
CA LEU A 325 -0.71 -37.05 -12.34
C LEU A 325 -0.26 -36.14 -11.19
N ALA A 326 1.05 -36.14 -10.86
CA ALA A 326 1.61 -35.28 -9.83
C ALA A 326 1.50 -33.78 -10.19
N ASP A 327 1.82 -33.43 -11.45
CA ASP A 327 1.74 -32.05 -11.94
C ASP A 327 0.29 -31.56 -11.97
N LEU A 328 -0.65 -32.39 -12.41
CA LEU A 328 -2.07 -32.05 -12.40
C LEU A 328 -2.60 -31.88 -10.95
N GLY A 329 -2.20 -32.78 -10.04
CA GLY A 329 -2.53 -32.69 -8.63
C GLY A 329 -1.98 -31.42 -7.97
N THR A 330 -0.76 -31.03 -8.32
CA THR A 330 -0.13 -29.78 -7.84
C THR A 330 -0.88 -28.55 -8.36
N GLY A 331 -1.23 -28.53 -9.64
CA GLY A 331 -2.02 -27.48 -10.26
C GLY A 331 -3.39 -27.33 -9.62
N TYR A 332 -4.13 -28.44 -9.47
CA TYR A 332 -5.44 -28.46 -8.82
C TYR A 332 -5.35 -28.03 -7.33
N GLY A 333 -4.33 -28.51 -6.61
CA GLY A 333 -4.06 -28.11 -5.23
C GLY A 333 -3.78 -26.59 -5.08
N SER A 334 -3.15 -25.97 -6.09
CA SER A 334 -2.96 -24.51 -6.11
C SER A 334 -4.27 -23.76 -6.29
N ILE A 335 -5.17 -24.27 -7.16
CA ILE A 335 -6.51 -23.71 -7.37
C ILE A 335 -7.35 -23.78 -6.10
N CYS A 336 -7.39 -24.92 -5.43
CA CYS A 336 -8.12 -25.09 -4.17
C CYS A 336 -7.63 -24.13 -3.07
N ARG A 337 -6.32 -23.84 -3.05
CA ARG A 337 -5.69 -22.89 -2.11
C ARG A 337 -5.73 -21.43 -2.57
N MET A 338 -6.28 -21.14 -3.75
CA MET A 338 -6.40 -19.78 -4.27
C MET A 338 -7.19 -18.89 -3.31
N ARG A 339 -6.63 -17.72 -3.01
CA ARG A 339 -7.17 -16.76 -2.05
C ARG A 339 -8.18 -15.82 -2.70
N PRO A 340 -9.27 -15.46 -2.01
CA PRO A 340 -10.24 -14.48 -2.52
C PRO A 340 -9.72 -13.04 -2.51
N LEU A 341 -8.68 -12.77 -1.71
CA LEU A 341 -7.94 -11.50 -1.66
C LEU A 341 -6.48 -11.75 -2.02
N PRO A 342 -5.88 -10.91 -2.88
CA PRO A 342 -4.48 -11.06 -3.27
C PRO A 342 -3.55 -10.51 -2.17
N ILE A 343 -3.62 -11.08 -0.95
CA ILE A 343 -2.81 -10.70 0.20
C ILE A 343 -2.25 -11.93 0.92
N GLY A 344 -0.98 -11.88 1.30
CA GLY A 344 -0.28 -12.94 2.01
C GLY A 344 -0.43 -12.87 3.53
N ARG A 345 -0.08 -13.96 4.21
CA ARG A 345 -0.14 -14.04 5.67
C ARG A 345 0.80 -13.04 6.33
N LEU A 346 2.02 -12.88 5.80
CA LEU A 346 3.01 -11.92 6.33
C LEU A 346 2.49 -10.49 6.26
N SER A 347 1.83 -10.14 5.18
CA SER A 347 1.25 -8.81 4.96
C SER A 347 0.10 -8.52 5.92
N LEU A 348 -0.70 -9.54 6.25
CA LEU A 348 -1.73 -9.41 7.30
C LEU A 348 -1.12 -9.22 8.69
N ILE A 349 0.00 -9.88 8.99
CA ILE A 349 0.74 -9.68 10.25
C ILE A 349 1.30 -8.26 10.31
N LEU A 350 1.89 -7.75 9.23
CA LEU A 350 2.38 -6.37 9.15
C LEU A 350 1.24 -5.35 9.31
N LEU A 351 0.10 -5.59 8.67
CA LEU A 351 -1.10 -4.77 8.82
C LEU A 351 -1.54 -4.71 10.28
N LEU A 352 -1.64 -5.86 10.95
CA LEU A 352 -1.99 -5.95 12.35
C LEU A 352 -0.98 -5.22 13.25
N ALA A 353 0.32 -5.40 12.99
CA ALA A 353 1.36 -4.71 13.74
C ALA A 353 1.25 -3.19 13.63
N VAL A 354 0.99 -2.65 12.44
CA VAL A 354 0.78 -1.21 12.22
C VAL A 354 -0.51 -0.73 12.91
N CYS A 355 -1.58 -1.52 12.90
CA CYS A 355 -2.81 -1.19 13.63
C CYS A 355 -2.60 -1.09 15.15
N LEU A 356 -1.75 -1.93 15.71
CA LEU A 356 -1.48 -1.98 17.15
C LEU A 356 -0.39 -0.98 17.60
N ALA A 357 0.49 -0.56 16.70
CA ALA A 357 1.62 0.32 17.03
C ALA A 357 1.23 1.60 17.81
N PRO A 358 0.14 2.33 17.49
CA PRO A 358 -0.27 3.51 18.25
C PRO A 358 -0.68 3.25 19.70
N ALA A 359 -0.99 1.99 20.04
CA ALA A 359 -1.34 1.61 21.40
C ALA A 359 -0.11 1.48 22.33
N VAL A 360 1.10 1.34 21.77
CA VAL A 360 2.34 1.11 22.54
C VAL A 360 2.57 2.16 23.65
N PRO A 361 2.41 3.48 23.42
CA PRO A 361 2.59 4.44 24.50
C PRO A 361 1.61 4.26 25.67
N ALA A 362 0.36 3.89 25.38
CA ALA A 362 -0.64 3.64 26.43
C ALA A 362 -0.32 2.37 27.24
N LEU A 363 0.23 1.32 26.58
CA LEU A 363 0.69 0.11 27.24
C LEU A 363 1.88 0.38 28.17
N LEU A 364 2.83 1.18 27.73
CA LEU A 364 3.99 1.59 28.54
C LEU A 364 3.57 2.45 29.74
N ALA A 365 2.43 3.16 29.65
CA ALA A 365 1.84 3.90 30.77
C ALA A 365 1.03 3.03 31.74
N GLY A 366 1.05 1.69 31.61
CA GLY A 366 0.42 0.76 32.55
C GLY A 366 -1.06 0.47 32.29
N VAL A 367 -1.60 0.79 31.12
CA VAL A 367 -2.97 0.41 30.73
C VAL A 367 -2.98 -1.07 30.30
N PRO A 368 -3.82 -1.95 30.89
CA PRO A 368 -3.83 -3.38 30.60
C PRO A 368 -4.28 -3.67 29.16
N LEU A 369 -3.48 -4.49 28.47
CA LEU A 369 -3.69 -4.83 27.04
C LEU A 369 -5.06 -5.49 26.79
N ASN A 370 -5.50 -6.34 27.72
CA ASN A 370 -6.77 -7.06 27.61
C ASN A 370 -7.95 -6.09 27.50
N ASP A 371 -7.98 -5.05 28.31
CA ASP A 371 -9.03 -4.03 28.27
C ASP A 371 -8.99 -3.24 26.97
N MET A 372 -7.79 -3.05 26.40
CA MET A 372 -7.62 -2.40 25.10
C MET A 372 -8.19 -3.25 23.96
N LEU A 373 -7.80 -4.48 23.87
CA LEU A 373 -8.25 -5.37 22.80
C LEU A 373 -9.74 -5.64 22.83
N VAL A 374 -10.30 -5.95 24.02
CA VAL A 374 -11.74 -6.21 24.18
C VAL A 374 -12.58 -5.02 23.74
N ARG A 375 -12.19 -3.79 24.09
CA ARG A 375 -12.94 -2.58 23.70
C ARG A 375 -12.81 -2.25 22.21
N VAL A 376 -11.63 -2.44 21.60
CA VAL A 376 -11.45 -2.27 20.15
C VAL A 376 -12.31 -3.28 19.38
N VAL A 377 -12.24 -4.55 19.77
CA VAL A 377 -13.03 -5.63 19.14
C VAL A 377 -14.54 -5.38 19.30
N LYS A 378 -14.97 -4.99 20.50
CA LYS A 378 -16.38 -4.67 20.75
C LYS A 378 -16.89 -3.50 19.89
N ASN A 379 -16.08 -2.44 19.71
CA ASN A 379 -16.46 -1.28 18.90
C ASN A 379 -16.39 -1.54 17.38
N VAL A 380 -15.69 -2.59 16.93
CA VAL A 380 -15.63 -2.99 15.52
C VAL A 380 -16.72 -3.96 15.14
N LEU A 381 -17.18 -4.80 16.10
CA LEU A 381 -18.15 -5.87 15.85
C LEU A 381 -19.60 -5.50 16.24
N LEU A 382 -19.79 -4.46 17.03
CA LEU A 382 -21.08 -3.89 17.43
C LEU A 382 -21.29 -2.51 16.77
#